data_c0046d553de2068e8bde4b556c2312cb
#
_entry.id   c0046d553de2068e8bde4b556c2312cb
#
_cell.length_a   1.000
_cell.length_b   1.000
_cell.length_c   1.000
_cell.angle_alpha   90.00
_cell.angle_beta   90.00
_cell.angle_gamma   90.00
#
_symmetry.space_group_name_H-M   'P 1'
#
loop_
_entity.id
_entity.type
_entity.pdbx_description
1 polymer ?
#
loop_
_entity_poly.entity_id
_entity_poly.type
_entity_poly.pdbx_seq_one_letter_code
_entity_poly.pdbx_strand_id
1 'polypeptide(L)'
;MSDIIDTYKKSIMKLSKLSELYKNCEYSVGDTPSNSLVNDYPNFITEIRPGNFIFYDLFQHLIGSCKIEDIALRMICPVVSIYKERNEILIYGGSVHFSKDSVHIDDRQCYGYVYNYENLWNEKNRVGIVKSLSQEHGIVKVENTQNFRIGDLVSIIPVHSCLNVDKMQDFFIEGNKYSIMG
;
A
#
# COMPACT_ATOMS: atom_id res chain seq x y z
N MET A 1 15.14 -4.98 4.34
CA MET A 1 15.95 -4.77 3.10
C MET A 1 16.88 -5.97 2.82
N SER A 2 17.71 -6.45 3.77
CA SER A 2 18.56 -7.64 3.59
C SER A 2 17.77 -8.88 3.15
N ASP A 3 16.65 -9.16 3.78
CA ASP A 3 15.84 -10.37 3.53
C ASP A 3 15.23 -10.43 2.13
N ILE A 4 14.84 -9.26 1.58
CA ILE A 4 14.34 -9.16 0.19
C ILE A 4 15.44 -9.53 -0.79
N ILE A 5 16.62 -8.90 -0.64
CA ILE A 5 17.77 -9.16 -1.51
C ILE A 5 18.26 -10.61 -1.40
N ASP A 6 18.27 -11.17 -0.21
CA ASP A 6 18.66 -12.58 0.00
C ASP A 6 17.66 -13.55 -0.61
N THR A 7 16.37 -13.25 -0.53
CA THR A 7 15.31 -14.02 -1.19
C THR A 7 15.44 -13.96 -2.70
N TYR A 8 15.67 -12.76 -3.24
CA TYR A 8 15.94 -12.56 -4.66
C TYR A 8 17.15 -13.40 -5.12
N LYS A 9 18.30 -13.28 -4.46
CA LYS A 9 19.53 -14.03 -4.81
C LYS A 9 19.29 -15.54 -4.82
N LYS A 10 18.57 -16.08 -3.83
CA LYS A 10 18.22 -17.51 -3.78
C LYS A 10 17.32 -17.92 -4.95
N SER A 11 16.36 -17.08 -5.33
CA SER A 11 15.46 -17.33 -6.45
C SER A 11 16.21 -17.31 -7.79
N ILE A 12 17.04 -16.28 -8.00
CA ILE A 12 17.88 -16.16 -9.21
C ILE A 12 18.85 -17.34 -9.35
N MET A 13 19.48 -17.78 -8.25
CA MET A 13 20.39 -18.93 -8.27
C MET A 13 19.66 -20.22 -8.72
N LYS A 14 18.42 -20.42 -8.30
CA LYS A 14 17.62 -21.57 -8.75
C LYS A 14 17.23 -21.43 -10.22
N LEU A 15 16.82 -20.25 -10.63
CA LEU A 15 16.41 -19.96 -12.01
C LEU A 15 17.59 -20.09 -13.00
N SER A 16 18.80 -19.68 -12.59
CA SER A 16 20.04 -19.85 -13.37
C SER A 16 20.31 -21.32 -13.71
N LYS A 17 20.11 -22.25 -12.77
CA LYS A 17 20.26 -23.69 -13.03
C LYS A 17 19.26 -24.18 -14.07
N LEU A 18 18.04 -23.64 -14.06
CA LEU A 18 17.02 -23.96 -15.08
C LEU A 18 17.40 -23.37 -16.44
N SER A 19 17.97 -22.18 -16.50
CA SER A 19 18.38 -21.55 -17.76
C SER A 19 19.50 -22.30 -18.48
N GLU A 20 20.35 -23.02 -17.75
CA GLU A 20 21.36 -23.90 -18.32
C GLU A 20 20.73 -25.13 -18.97
N LEU A 21 19.62 -25.65 -18.42
CA LEU A 21 18.92 -26.85 -18.93
C LEU A 21 17.95 -26.52 -20.08
N TYR A 22 17.29 -25.36 -20.03
CA TYR A 22 16.22 -24.96 -20.94
C TYR A 22 16.63 -23.69 -21.71
N LYS A 23 17.59 -23.82 -22.63
CA LYS A 23 18.19 -22.68 -23.35
C LYS A 23 17.24 -21.92 -24.29
N ASN A 24 16.14 -22.54 -24.71
CA ASN A 24 15.17 -21.95 -25.65
C ASN A 24 13.95 -21.36 -24.91
N CYS A 25 14.04 -21.11 -23.64
CA CYS A 25 12.98 -20.48 -22.85
C CYS A 25 13.32 -19.02 -22.54
N GLU A 26 12.29 -18.20 -22.43
CA GLU A 26 12.37 -16.88 -21.86
C GLU A 26 12.25 -16.98 -20.33
N TYR A 27 13.01 -16.15 -19.62
CA TYR A 27 13.04 -16.16 -18.16
C TYR A 27 12.55 -14.82 -17.62
N SER A 28 11.41 -14.90 -16.93
CA SER A 28 10.72 -13.74 -16.38
C SER A 28 10.72 -13.79 -14.87
N VAL A 29 11.03 -12.66 -14.23
CA VAL A 29 10.95 -12.49 -12.79
C VAL A 29 9.92 -11.46 -12.43
N GLY A 30 9.16 -11.72 -11.37
CA GLY A 30 8.15 -10.83 -10.81
C GLY A 30 8.56 -10.35 -9.43
N ASP A 31 7.63 -9.85 -8.71
CA ASP A 31 7.60 -9.19 -7.40
C ASP A 31 8.12 -7.74 -7.39
N THR A 32 7.35 -6.88 -6.76
CA THR A 32 7.70 -5.46 -6.62
C THR A 32 8.86 -5.24 -5.65
N PRO A 33 8.95 -5.92 -4.49
CA PRO A 33 10.03 -5.68 -3.54
C PRO A 33 11.42 -5.86 -4.13
N SER A 34 11.67 -7.00 -4.80
CA SER A 34 12.98 -7.27 -5.38
C SER A 34 13.29 -6.31 -6.52
N ASN A 35 12.34 -6.08 -7.42
CA ASN A 35 12.53 -5.19 -8.57
C ASN A 35 12.71 -3.72 -8.17
N SER A 36 12.23 -3.31 -7.00
CA SER A 36 12.47 -1.94 -6.48
C SER A 36 13.88 -1.73 -5.93
N LEU A 37 14.57 -2.82 -5.56
CA LEU A 37 15.87 -2.74 -4.87
C LEU A 37 17.04 -3.27 -5.71
N VAL A 38 16.76 -3.99 -6.80
CA VAL A 38 17.77 -4.58 -7.69
C VAL A 38 17.90 -3.74 -8.94
N ASN A 39 19.12 -3.33 -9.24
CA ASN A 39 19.43 -2.54 -10.44
C ASN A 39 20.00 -3.39 -11.59
N ASP A 40 20.63 -4.53 -11.25
CA ASP A 40 21.29 -5.39 -12.22
C ASP A 40 20.67 -6.77 -12.22
N TYR A 41 20.32 -7.24 -13.43
CA TYR A 41 19.78 -8.57 -13.66
C TYR A 41 20.76 -9.42 -14.43
N PRO A 42 20.86 -10.73 -14.13
CA PRO A 42 21.65 -11.66 -14.97
C PRO A 42 21.13 -11.68 -16.42
N ASN A 43 22.04 -11.84 -17.38
CA ASN A 43 21.75 -11.77 -18.83
C ASN A 43 20.72 -12.80 -19.32
N PHE A 44 20.44 -13.86 -18.56
CA PHE A 44 19.41 -14.84 -18.90
C PHE A 44 17.99 -14.36 -18.55
N ILE A 45 17.84 -13.33 -17.72
CA ILE A 45 16.52 -12.73 -17.44
C ILE A 45 16.13 -11.82 -18.61
N THR A 46 15.01 -12.13 -19.24
CA THR A 46 14.52 -11.41 -20.42
C THR A 46 13.36 -10.46 -20.10
N GLU A 47 12.70 -10.65 -18.95
CA GLU A 47 11.53 -9.86 -18.57
C GLU A 47 11.46 -9.67 -17.05
N ILE A 48 10.98 -8.50 -16.62
CA ILE A 48 10.58 -8.24 -15.24
C ILE A 48 9.11 -7.83 -15.19
N ARG A 49 8.37 -8.25 -14.15
CA ARG A 49 6.93 -8.01 -14.00
C ARG A 49 6.57 -7.49 -12.60
N PRO A 50 7.10 -6.32 -12.17
CA PRO A 50 6.71 -5.72 -10.90
C PRO A 50 5.29 -5.14 -11.03
N GLY A 51 4.31 -5.67 -10.27
CA GLY A 51 2.91 -5.25 -10.37
C GLY A 51 2.60 -3.98 -9.58
N ASN A 52 2.93 -3.96 -8.31
CA ASN A 52 2.54 -2.90 -7.38
C ASN A 52 3.42 -1.63 -7.46
N PHE A 53 4.50 -1.62 -8.25
CA PHE A 53 5.41 -0.47 -8.34
C PHE A 53 4.77 0.82 -8.86
N ILE A 54 3.65 0.72 -9.59
CA ILE A 54 2.90 1.89 -10.11
C ILE A 54 2.30 2.70 -8.95
N PHE A 55 1.84 2.02 -7.92
CA PHE A 55 1.17 2.65 -6.79
C PHE A 55 2.04 2.68 -5.54
N TYR A 56 2.79 1.62 -5.30
CA TYR A 56 3.28 1.24 -3.98
C TYR A 56 2.16 1.26 -2.93
N ASP A 57 2.46 0.89 -1.70
CA ASP A 57 1.52 0.89 -0.59
C ASP A 57 2.25 0.84 0.75
N LEU A 58 1.48 0.84 1.83
CA LEU A 58 2.04 0.80 3.17
C LEU A 58 2.87 -0.47 3.41
N PHE A 59 2.45 -1.63 2.86
CA PHE A 59 3.20 -2.87 3.03
C PHE A 59 4.58 -2.78 2.36
N GLN A 60 4.65 -2.26 1.12
CA GLN A 60 5.90 -2.07 0.40
C GLN A 60 6.85 -1.11 1.15
N HIS A 61 6.31 -0.04 1.74
CA HIS A 61 7.08 0.86 2.58
C HIS A 61 7.65 0.16 3.82
N LEU A 62 6.82 -0.57 4.56
CA LEU A 62 7.22 -1.25 5.81
C LEU A 62 8.29 -2.32 5.62
N ILE A 63 8.30 -3.00 4.48
CA ILE A 63 9.36 -3.96 4.14
C ILE A 63 10.60 -3.32 3.51
N GLY A 64 10.57 -2.01 3.26
CA GLY A 64 11.71 -1.24 2.77
C GLY A 64 11.88 -1.22 1.25
N SER A 65 10.84 -1.52 0.48
CA SER A 65 10.85 -1.47 -1.00
C SER A 65 10.77 -0.05 -1.54
N CYS A 66 10.12 0.86 -0.81
CA CYS A 66 9.93 2.26 -1.19
C CYS A 66 9.92 3.17 0.05
N LYS A 67 10.05 4.47 -0.16
CA LYS A 67 9.79 5.48 0.87
C LYS A 67 8.28 5.76 0.93
N ILE A 68 7.83 6.36 2.03
CA ILE A 68 6.41 6.72 2.19
C ILE A 68 5.96 7.75 1.13
N GLU A 69 6.87 8.61 0.71
CA GLU A 69 6.66 9.65 -0.30
C GLU A 69 6.54 9.09 -1.73
N ASP A 70 7.03 7.87 -1.97
CA ASP A 70 6.94 7.21 -3.28
C ASP A 70 5.56 6.57 -3.53
N ILE A 71 4.70 6.48 -2.49
CA ILE A 71 3.38 5.87 -2.61
C ILE A 71 2.44 6.82 -3.34
N ALA A 72 1.95 6.41 -4.50
CA ALA A 72 1.09 7.25 -5.35
C ALA A 72 -0.40 7.19 -4.98
N LEU A 73 -0.87 6.06 -4.42
CA LEU A 73 -2.29 5.85 -4.13
C LEU A 73 -2.67 6.27 -2.72
N ARG A 74 -3.80 6.97 -2.62
CA ARG A 74 -4.49 7.24 -1.35
C ARG A 74 -6.00 7.10 -1.51
N MET A 75 -6.65 6.65 -0.45
CA MET A 75 -8.10 6.67 -0.32
C MET A 75 -8.54 7.95 0.40
N ILE A 76 -9.52 8.64 -0.15
CA ILE A 76 -10.11 9.82 0.49
C ILE A 76 -11.42 9.41 1.15
N CYS A 77 -11.53 9.61 2.46
CA CYS A 77 -12.68 9.17 3.25
C CYS A 77 -13.19 10.34 4.11
N PRO A 78 -14.52 10.57 4.15
CA PRO A 78 -15.10 11.55 5.06
C PRO A 78 -15.17 11.02 6.49
N VAL A 79 -14.97 11.91 7.46
CA VAL A 79 -15.22 11.67 8.88
C VAL A 79 -16.72 11.75 9.12
N VAL A 80 -17.31 10.68 9.65
CA VAL A 80 -18.77 10.61 9.89
C VAL A 80 -19.15 10.62 11.37
N SER A 81 -18.20 10.33 12.28
CA SER A 81 -18.42 10.45 13.73
C SER A 81 -17.09 10.63 14.47
N ILE A 82 -17.17 11.16 15.70
CA ILE A 82 -16.00 11.43 16.56
C ILE A 82 -16.28 10.92 17.97
N TYR A 83 -15.36 10.11 18.50
CA TYR A 83 -15.41 9.52 19.85
C TYR A 83 -14.25 10.06 20.69
N LYS A 84 -14.50 11.17 21.40
CA LYS A 84 -13.46 11.92 22.14
C LYS A 84 -12.78 11.07 23.22
N GLU A 85 -13.57 10.31 23.99
CA GLU A 85 -13.08 9.53 25.13
C GLU A 85 -12.10 8.42 24.71
N ARG A 86 -12.18 7.98 23.45
CA ARG A 86 -11.34 6.92 22.91
C ARG A 86 -10.23 7.43 21.99
N ASN A 87 -10.20 8.72 21.69
CA ASN A 87 -9.39 9.29 20.62
C ASN A 87 -9.56 8.54 19.30
N GLU A 88 -10.81 8.45 18.85
CA GLU A 88 -11.19 7.73 17.64
C GLU A 88 -12.11 8.58 16.78
N ILE A 89 -11.96 8.43 15.47
CA ILE A 89 -12.92 8.92 14.48
C ILE A 89 -13.46 7.75 13.67
N LEU A 90 -14.70 7.86 13.23
CA LEU A 90 -15.33 6.94 12.29
C LEU A 90 -15.29 7.56 10.90
N ILE A 91 -14.86 6.80 9.93
CA ILE A 91 -14.80 7.21 8.52
C ILE A 91 -15.78 6.36 7.69
N TYR A 92 -16.33 6.94 6.63
CA TYR A 92 -16.97 6.16 5.57
C TYR A 92 -15.88 5.62 4.66
N GLY A 93 -15.49 4.39 4.91
CA GLY A 93 -14.38 3.70 4.29
C GLY A 93 -14.18 2.37 5.03
N GLY A 94 -14.85 1.32 4.60
CA GLY A 94 -14.82 0.00 5.22
C GLY A 94 -14.22 -1.08 4.32
N SER A 95 -14.44 -2.34 4.66
CA SER A 95 -13.86 -3.50 3.98
C SER A 95 -14.32 -3.66 2.52
N VAL A 96 -15.43 -3.04 2.13
CA VAL A 96 -15.89 -3.01 0.72
C VAL A 96 -15.09 -2.02 -0.12
N HIS A 97 -14.41 -1.06 0.51
CA HIS A 97 -13.57 -0.05 -0.15
C HIS A 97 -12.09 -0.38 0.02
N PHE A 98 -11.68 -0.80 1.23
CA PHE A 98 -10.33 -1.28 1.52
C PHE A 98 -10.25 -2.80 1.34
N SER A 99 -9.06 -3.32 1.16
CA SER A 99 -8.84 -4.76 1.35
C SER A 99 -8.92 -5.11 2.83
N LYS A 100 -9.05 -6.41 3.15
CA LYS A 100 -8.90 -6.89 4.52
C LYS A 100 -7.44 -7.11 4.93
N ASP A 101 -6.52 -6.79 4.04
CA ASP A 101 -5.10 -6.89 4.33
C ASP A 101 -4.70 -5.90 5.41
N SER A 102 -3.96 -6.38 6.36
CA SER A 102 -3.54 -5.60 7.51
C SER A 102 -2.11 -5.94 7.90
N VAL A 103 -1.48 -5.01 8.57
CA VAL A 103 -0.17 -5.18 9.20
C VAL A 103 -0.30 -4.94 10.70
N HIS A 104 0.69 -5.34 11.48
CA HIS A 104 0.77 -5.00 12.89
C HIS A 104 1.77 -3.88 13.10
N ILE A 105 1.32 -2.82 13.76
CA ILE A 105 2.13 -1.67 14.17
C ILE A 105 1.95 -1.52 15.68
N ASP A 106 3.05 -1.62 16.43
CA ASP A 106 3.04 -1.55 17.90
C ASP A 106 1.97 -2.49 18.51
N ASP A 107 1.96 -3.75 18.10
CA ASP A 107 1.01 -4.81 18.50
C ASP A 107 -0.46 -4.51 18.18
N ARG A 108 -0.73 -3.53 17.33
CA ARG A 108 -2.08 -3.17 16.87
C ARG A 108 -2.26 -3.50 15.40
N GLN A 109 -3.44 -4.01 15.09
CA GLN A 109 -3.84 -4.19 13.69
C GLN A 109 -3.99 -2.83 13.00
N CYS A 110 -3.43 -2.71 11.80
CA CYS A 110 -3.46 -1.50 10.99
C CYS A 110 -3.85 -1.85 9.56
N TYR A 111 -4.86 -1.17 9.02
CA TYR A 111 -5.35 -1.29 7.64
C TYR A 111 -4.88 -0.14 6.74
N GLY A 112 -4.25 0.88 7.31
CA GLY A 112 -3.68 2.00 6.58
C GLY A 112 -3.26 3.14 7.50
N TYR A 113 -2.33 3.96 7.02
CA TYR A 113 -1.90 5.19 7.67
C TYR A 113 -2.80 6.35 7.26
N VAL A 114 -3.16 7.20 8.23
CA VAL A 114 -4.11 8.30 8.06
C VAL A 114 -3.40 9.64 8.14
N TYR A 115 -3.74 10.52 7.21
CA TYR A 115 -3.23 11.89 7.07
C TYR A 115 -4.38 12.87 6.94
N ASN A 116 -4.18 14.13 7.28
CA ASN A 116 -5.12 15.19 6.89
C ASN A 116 -5.12 15.31 5.36
N TYR A 117 -6.28 15.58 4.78
CA TYR A 117 -6.49 15.58 3.32
C TYR A 117 -5.51 16.47 2.55
N GLU A 118 -5.25 17.67 3.05
CA GLU A 118 -4.40 18.67 2.40
C GLU A 118 -2.90 18.44 2.58
N ASN A 119 -2.51 17.57 3.52
CA ASN A 119 -1.11 17.36 3.84
C ASN A 119 -0.47 16.34 2.88
N LEU A 120 0.75 16.65 2.46
CA LEU A 120 1.62 15.63 1.87
C LEU A 120 1.88 14.53 2.89
N TRP A 121 1.80 13.29 2.46
CA TRP A 121 2.12 12.16 3.32
C TRP A 121 3.63 11.99 3.44
N ASN A 122 4.06 12.03 4.65
CA ASN A 122 5.40 11.66 5.10
C ASN A 122 5.26 11.13 6.53
N GLU A 123 6.29 10.55 7.08
CA GLU A 123 6.20 9.95 8.41
C GLU A 123 5.79 10.94 9.51
N LYS A 124 6.17 12.23 9.39
CA LYS A 124 5.89 13.26 10.38
C LYS A 124 4.44 13.76 10.38
N ASN A 125 3.76 13.67 9.24
CA ASN A 125 2.41 14.19 9.06
C ASN A 125 1.31 13.15 9.33
N ARG A 126 1.68 11.93 9.70
CA ARG A 126 0.72 10.89 10.07
C ARG A 126 -0.06 11.30 11.31
N VAL A 127 -1.39 11.30 11.21
CA VAL A 127 -2.31 11.68 12.31
C VAL A 127 -2.98 10.48 12.97
N GLY A 128 -2.86 9.29 12.38
CA GLY A 128 -3.47 8.08 12.95
C GLY A 128 -3.29 6.83 12.10
N ILE A 129 -4.00 5.78 12.51
CA ILE A 129 -4.08 4.49 11.81
C ILE A 129 -5.52 4.02 11.73
N VAL A 130 -5.88 3.38 10.63
CA VAL A 130 -7.15 2.64 10.53
C VAL A 130 -6.97 1.33 11.31
N LYS A 131 -7.59 1.23 12.48
CA LYS A 131 -7.40 0.10 13.41
C LYS A 131 -8.39 -1.04 13.20
N SER A 132 -9.54 -0.77 12.61
CA SER A 132 -10.55 -1.79 12.30
C SER A 132 -11.45 -1.36 11.17
N LEU A 133 -11.98 -2.34 10.44
CA LEU A 133 -12.92 -2.14 9.35
C LEU A 133 -14.19 -2.96 9.62
N SER A 134 -15.35 -2.30 9.53
CA SER A 134 -16.64 -2.96 9.29
C SER A 134 -16.91 -2.99 7.77
N GLN A 135 -18.13 -3.32 7.37
CA GLN A 135 -18.45 -3.41 5.94
C GLN A 135 -18.21 -2.09 5.23
N GLU A 136 -18.77 -0.99 5.71
CA GLU A 136 -18.74 0.32 5.04
C GLU A 136 -17.92 1.38 5.81
N HIS A 137 -17.57 1.11 7.06
CA HIS A 137 -16.93 2.08 7.94
C HIS A 137 -15.60 1.57 8.48
N GLY A 138 -14.69 2.51 8.70
CA GLY A 138 -13.42 2.27 9.38
C GLY A 138 -13.33 3.07 10.69
N ILE A 139 -12.75 2.45 11.71
CA ILE A 139 -12.38 3.16 12.94
C ILE A 139 -10.91 3.53 12.85
N VAL A 140 -10.66 4.83 12.96
CA VAL A 140 -9.31 5.39 12.98
C VAL A 140 -8.94 5.73 14.40
N LYS A 141 -7.80 5.25 14.87
CA LYS A 141 -7.16 5.71 16.09
C LYS A 141 -6.32 6.93 15.76
N VAL A 142 -6.61 8.06 16.41
CA VAL A 142 -5.89 9.33 16.24
C VAL A 142 -5.22 9.75 17.54
N GLU A 143 -4.26 10.66 17.46
CA GLU A 143 -3.61 11.23 18.65
C GLU A 143 -4.55 12.20 19.38
N ASN A 144 -5.26 13.05 18.64
CA ASN A 144 -6.17 14.04 19.18
C ASN A 144 -7.37 14.26 18.27
N THR A 145 -8.57 13.97 18.78
CA THR A 145 -9.83 14.17 18.05
C THR A 145 -10.24 15.63 17.88
N GLN A 146 -9.66 16.58 18.64
CA GLN A 146 -9.99 18.01 18.53
C GLN A 146 -9.61 18.61 17.16
N ASN A 147 -8.71 17.95 16.44
CA ASN A 147 -8.26 18.34 15.12
C ASN A 147 -9.23 17.94 13.99
N PHE A 148 -10.35 17.28 14.32
CA PHE A 148 -11.29 16.75 13.33
C PHE A 148 -12.71 17.24 13.58
N ARG A 149 -13.46 17.41 12.49
CA ARG A 149 -14.90 17.70 12.47
C ARG A 149 -15.61 16.67 11.60
N ILE A 150 -16.89 16.44 11.87
CA ILE A 150 -17.73 15.63 10.97
C ILE A 150 -17.81 16.34 9.62
N GLY A 151 -17.57 15.59 8.55
CA GLY A 151 -17.48 16.08 7.19
C GLY A 151 -16.06 16.40 6.71
N ASP A 152 -15.06 16.49 7.60
CA ASP A 152 -13.66 16.61 7.17
C ASP A 152 -13.25 15.39 6.33
N LEU A 153 -12.38 15.63 5.38
CA LEU A 153 -11.78 14.56 4.59
C LEU A 153 -10.44 14.15 5.20
N VAL A 154 -10.19 12.85 5.22
CA VAL A 154 -8.89 12.28 5.53
C VAL A 154 -8.34 11.50 4.36
N SER A 155 -7.04 11.50 4.24
CA SER A 155 -6.28 10.79 3.21
C SER A 155 -5.66 9.55 3.84
N ILE A 156 -5.84 8.39 3.22
CA ILE A 156 -5.41 7.10 3.78
C ILE A 156 -4.52 6.38 2.79
N ILE A 157 -3.30 6.04 3.22
CA ILE A 157 -2.44 5.11 2.51
C ILE A 157 -2.86 3.70 2.93
N PRO A 158 -3.42 2.89 2.01
CA PRO A 158 -3.86 1.53 2.34
C PRO A 158 -2.66 0.58 2.51
N VAL A 159 -2.90 -0.53 3.20
CA VAL A 159 -1.90 -1.61 3.29
C VAL A 159 -1.63 -2.23 1.92
N HIS A 160 -2.65 -2.36 1.07
CA HIS A 160 -2.52 -2.99 -0.25
C HIS A 160 -3.25 -2.18 -1.35
N SER A 161 -2.48 -1.40 -2.09
CA SER A 161 -3.03 -0.49 -3.12
C SER A 161 -3.76 -1.21 -4.25
N CYS A 162 -3.20 -2.30 -4.79
CA CYS A 162 -3.81 -3.01 -5.92
C CYS A 162 -5.21 -3.53 -5.58
N LEU A 163 -5.41 -4.07 -4.38
CA LEU A 163 -6.72 -4.55 -3.93
C LEU A 163 -7.71 -3.40 -3.68
N ASN A 164 -7.22 -2.22 -3.29
CA ASN A 164 -8.07 -1.03 -3.19
C ASN A 164 -8.57 -0.58 -4.56
N VAL A 165 -7.68 -0.50 -5.53
CA VAL A 165 -8.03 -0.11 -6.91
C VAL A 165 -9.01 -1.12 -7.52
N ASP A 166 -8.77 -2.43 -7.31
CA ASP A 166 -9.70 -3.49 -7.75
C ASP A 166 -11.11 -3.31 -7.17
N LYS A 167 -11.23 -2.98 -5.87
CA LYS A 167 -12.54 -2.77 -5.23
C LYS A 167 -13.23 -1.48 -5.69
N MET A 168 -12.44 -0.42 -5.88
CA MET A 168 -12.99 0.89 -6.27
C MET A 168 -13.27 1.00 -7.77
N GLN A 169 -12.62 0.18 -8.61
CA GLN A 169 -12.73 0.13 -10.07
C GLN A 169 -12.29 1.40 -10.78
N ASP A 170 -12.30 2.53 -10.10
CA ASP A 170 -11.96 3.84 -10.62
C ASP A 170 -10.95 4.54 -9.69
N PHE A 171 -10.10 5.37 -10.27
CA PHE A 171 -9.23 6.29 -9.54
C PHE A 171 -9.10 7.63 -10.29
N PHE A 172 -8.62 8.65 -9.60
CA PHE A 172 -8.49 9.99 -10.14
C PHE A 172 -7.03 10.44 -10.12
N ILE A 173 -6.58 11.04 -11.23
CA ILE A 173 -5.28 11.72 -11.32
C ILE A 173 -5.57 13.15 -11.77
N GLU A 174 -5.17 14.14 -10.97
CA GLU A 174 -5.38 15.57 -11.27
C GLU A 174 -6.82 15.91 -11.69
N GLY A 175 -7.80 15.31 -11.02
CA GLY A 175 -9.22 15.51 -11.28
C GLY A 175 -9.79 14.70 -12.45
N ASN A 176 -8.97 14.02 -13.22
CA ASN A 176 -9.43 13.14 -14.30
C ASN A 176 -9.68 11.72 -13.78
N LYS A 177 -10.81 11.16 -14.20
CA LYS A 177 -11.21 9.80 -13.85
C LYS A 177 -10.56 8.78 -14.78
N TYR A 178 -10.02 7.72 -14.21
CA TYR A 178 -9.50 6.55 -14.92
C TYR A 178 -10.14 5.29 -14.36
N SER A 179 -10.58 4.41 -15.25
CA SER A 179 -11.12 3.10 -14.88
C SER A 179 -10.08 2.02 -15.12
N ILE A 180 -10.01 1.04 -14.21
CA ILE A 180 -9.20 -0.15 -14.48
C ILE A 180 -9.85 -0.96 -15.61
N MET A 181 -9.01 -1.67 -16.36
CA MET A 181 -9.52 -2.64 -17.33
C MET A 181 -10.11 -3.83 -16.56
N GLY A 182 -11.41 -4.05 -16.73
CA GLY A 182 -12.11 -5.22 -16.21
C GLY A 182 -11.98 -6.41 -17.16
#